data_59180e2eae5ddde826dd716c9db4085d
#
_entry.id   59180e2eae5ddde826dd716c9db4085d
#
_cell.length_a   1.000
_cell.length_b   1.000
_cell.length_c   1.000
_cell.angle_alpha   90.00
_cell.angle_beta   90.00
_cell.angle_gamma   90.00
#
_symmetry.space_group_name_H-M   'P 1'
#
loop_
_entity.id
_entity.type
_entity.pdbx_description
1 polymer ?
#
loop_
_entity_poly.entity_id
_entity_poly.type
_entity_poly.pdbx_seq_one_letter_code
_entity_poly.pdbx_strand_id
1 'polypeptide(L)'
;MASNLARVFGRLRIGLLGKPRAASVDRGQTNEQPNSVRPASGPPDSGSTTAAPTSDSTLDGAHVEYKPVLDGNADTGEVVWTWVPWEEDPSQGKDRPVVIVGRRGDMLIGVPLTSKRSDNEPQVPVGTGPWDREGRTSYAKLDRILEVDPSQVRREGAILGRGHFDEIVAALRQR
;
A
#
# COMPACT_ATOMS: atom_id res chain seq x y z
N MET A 1 -22.55 -51.39 -4.19
CA MET A 1 -23.23 -51.11 -2.94
C MET A 1 -22.85 -49.67 -2.60
N ALA A 2 -23.51 -48.67 -3.02
CA ALA A 2 -24.76 -48.01 -2.62
C ALA A 2 -24.76 -47.57 -1.15
N SER A 3 -24.76 -46.29 -0.94
CA SER A 3 -25.56 -45.42 -0.07
C SER A 3 -24.82 -44.13 0.25
N ASN A 4 -25.14 -42.97 -0.27
CA ASN A 4 -26.26 -42.01 -0.07
C ASN A 4 -26.49 -41.61 1.38
N LEU A 5 -26.34 -40.32 1.67
CA LEU A 5 -27.25 -39.41 2.39
C LEU A 5 -26.57 -38.02 2.48
N ALA A 6 -26.89 -36.97 1.81
CA ALA A 6 -28.08 -36.14 1.63
C ALA A 6 -28.52 -35.34 2.88
N ARG A 7 -28.52 -34.02 2.71
CA ARG A 7 -29.37 -32.96 3.31
C ARG A 7 -29.11 -32.55 4.76
N VAL A 8 -28.94 -31.22 5.01
CA VAL A 8 -30.09 -30.40 5.44
C VAL A 8 -29.79 -28.91 5.20
N PHE A 9 -30.75 -28.28 4.54
CA PHE A 9 -30.97 -26.83 4.41
C PHE A 9 -31.35 -26.21 5.76
N GLY A 10 -30.86 -25.02 6.03
CA GLY A 10 -31.34 -24.15 7.11
C GLY A 10 -31.39 -22.70 6.67
N ARG A 11 -32.45 -22.34 5.95
CA ARG A 11 -32.91 -20.95 5.79
C ARG A 11 -33.55 -20.50 7.10
N LEU A 12 -33.14 -19.34 7.61
CA LEU A 12 -34.01 -18.55 8.48
C LEU A 12 -34.02 -17.08 8.01
N ARG A 13 -35.18 -16.72 7.51
CA ARG A 13 -35.68 -15.35 7.31
C ARG A 13 -36.43 -14.93 8.57
N ILE A 14 -36.63 -13.62 8.68
CA ILE A 14 -37.59 -12.87 9.51
C ILE A 14 -36.82 -11.85 10.36
N GLY A 15 -37.10 -10.57 10.39
CA GLY A 15 -38.25 -9.81 9.95
C GLY A 15 -38.04 -8.31 10.10
N LEU A 16 -38.86 -7.68 9.41
CA LEU A 16 -39.14 -6.26 9.20
C LEU A 16 -39.72 -5.57 10.45
N LEU A 17 -39.76 -4.21 10.38
CA LEU A 17 -40.48 -3.19 11.18
C LEU A 17 -39.63 -2.54 12.30
N GLY A 18 -39.55 -1.22 12.43
CA GLY A 18 -40.47 -0.18 12.07
C GLY A 18 -39.83 1.18 12.33
N LYS A 19 -40.19 2.15 11.51
CA LYS A 19 -40.09 3.58 11.82
C LYS A 19 -41.20 4.01 12.79
N PRO A 20 -40.99 5.05 13.58
CA PRO A 20 -41.88 6.19 13.47
C PRO A 20 -41.17 7.55 13.38
N ARG A 21 -41.73 8.35 12.79
CA ARG A 21 -42.00 9.64 12.22
C ARG A 21 -42.29 10.70 13.30
N ALA A 22 -41.68 11.91 13.07
CA ALA A 22 -42.15 13.25 13.30
C ALA A 22 -42.38 13.80 14.75
N ALA A 23 -41.73 14.93 15.00
CA ALA A 23 -42.46 16.13 15.35
C ALA A 23 -41.58 17.38 15.16
N SER A 24 -42.07 18.29 14.36
CA SER A 24 -41.67 19.67 14.19
C SER A 24 -42.07 20.50 15.42
N VAL A 25 -41.25 21.45 15.85
CA VAL A 25 -41.71 22.74 16.36
C VAL A 25 -40.69 23.82 16.07
N ASP A 26 -41.18 24.77 15.42
CA ASP A 26 -40.87 26.07 14.90
C ASP A 26 -40.64 27.17 15.98
N ARG A 27 -40.03 28.27 15.52
CA ARG A 27 -39.87 29.63 16.11
C ARG A 27 -38.57 29.91 16.84
N GLY A 28 -37.85 30.95 16.51
CA GLY A 28 -38.04 32.16 15.76
C GLY A 28 -36.78 33.02 15.85
N GLN A 29 -36.58 33.77 14.82
CA GLN A 29 -36.04 35.14 14.68
C GLN A 29 -35.25 35.72 15.87
N THR A 30 -34.11 36.35 15.67
CA THR A 30 -33.78 37.60 14.94
C THR A 30 -32.29 37.89 15.01
N ASN A 31 -31.69 38.19 13.89
CA ASN A 31 -31.07 39.48 13.54
C ASN A 31 -29.73 39.89 14.14
N GLU A 32 -28.93 40.35 13.24
CA GLU A 32 -27.83 41.33 13.19
C GLU A 32 -26.43 40.79 12.89
N GLN A 33 -26.05 41.04 11.61
CA GLN A 33 -24.68 41.32 11.23
C GLN A 33 -24.27 42.73 11.72
N PRO A 34 -22.97 43.00 11.96
CA PRO A 34 -22.12 43.25 10.83
C PRO A 34 -20.62 42.86 10.98
N ASN A 35 -20.06 42.45 9.84
CA ASN A 35 -18.78 42.93 9.31
C ASN A 35 -17.50 42.79 10.14
N SER A 36 -16.59 41.92 9.71
CA SER A 36 -15.23 42.34 9.41
C SER A 36 -14.29 41.14 9.12
N VAL A 37 -13.59 41.28 8.01
CA VAL A 37 -12.25 40.78 7.71
C VAL A 37 -12.09 39.28 7.48
N ARG A 38 -12.11 38.93 6.20
CA ARG A 38 -11.38 37.77 5.62
C ARG A 38 -9.87 37.90 5.90
N PRO A 39 -9.22 36.81 6.29
CA PRO A 39 -8.06 36.40 5.56
C PRO A 39 -8.37 35.11 4.78
N ALA A 40 -7.98 35.14 3.53
CA ALA A 40 -7.97 34.00 2.64
C ALA A 40 -7.01 32.95 3.20
N SER A 41 -7.59 31.87 3.71
CA SER A 41 -6.86 30.62 3.89
C SER A 41 -7.27 29.73 2.72
N GLY A 42 -6.45 29.73 1.70
CA GLY A 42 -6.51 28.71 0.66
C GLY A 42 -6.39 27.33 1.30
N PRO A 43 -6.99 26.30 0.71
CA PRO A 43 -6.80 24.94 1.19
C PRO A 43 -5.31 24.61 1.10
N PRO A 44 -4.74 23.86 2.07
CA PRO A 44 -3.40 23.33 1.90
C PRO A 44 -3.44 22.48 0.65
N ASP A 45 -2.59 22.84 -0.28
CA ASP A 45 -2.29 22.06 -1.45
C ASP A 45 -1.76 20.71 -0.94
N SER A 46 -2.63 19.72 -0.93
CA SER A 46 -2.26 18.34 -0.64
C SER A 46 -1.48 17.87 -1.86
N GLY A 47 -0.21 18.23 -1.90
CA GLY A 47 0.74 17.63 -2.81
C GLY A 47 0.74 16.13 -2.57
N SER A 48 -0.07 15.39 -3.32
CA SER A 48 0.03 13.95 -3.44
C SER A 48 1.40 13.65 -4.05
N THR A 49 2.39 13.47 -3.18
CA THR A 49 3.67 12.92 -3.60
C THR A 49 3.44 11.44 -3.85
N THR A 50 2.99 11.12 -5.05
CA THR A 50 2.91 9.75 -5.55
C THR A 50 4.33 9.21 -5.64
N ALA A 51 4.54 7.96 -5.21
CA ALA A 51 5.80 7.27 -5.42
C ALA A 51 6.20 7.38 -6.90
N ALA A 52 7.23 8.17 -7.18
CA ALA A 52 7.70 8.38 -8.53
C ALA A 52 8.66 7.23 -8.90
N PRO A 53 8.48 6.56 -10.05
CA PRO A 53 9.50 5.65 -10.54
C PRO A 53 10.75 6.47 -10.89
N THR A 54 11.86 6.17 -10.25
CA THR A 54 13.14 6.73 -10.63
C THR A 54 13.56 6.09 -11.94
N SER A 55 13.92 6.92 -12.92
CA SER A 55 14.41 6.46 -14.24
C SER A 55 15.78 5.76 -14.14
N ASP A 56 16.39 5.82 -12.98
CA ASP A 56 17.69 5.23 -12.69
C ASP A 56 17.48 4.03 -11.77
N SER A 57 17.64 2.84 -12.33
CA SER A 57 17.45 1.56 -11.63
C SER A 57 18.60 1.25 -10.64
N THR A 58 19.26 2.28 -10.10
CA THR A 58 20.42 2.12 -9.25
C THR A 58 20.12 2.45 -7.79
N LEU A 59 20.89 1.82 -6.91
CA LEU A 59 20.90 2.14 -5.48
C LEU A 59 21.81 3.33 -5.15
N ASP A 60 22.24 4.13 -6.15
CA ASP A 60 23.15 5.23 -5.96
C ASP A 60 22.64 6.25 -4.96
N GLY A 61 23.48 6.60 -4.00
CA GLY A 61 23.15 7.52 -2.93
C GLY A 61 22.14 6.97 -1.90
N ALA A 62 21.70 5.71 -2.02
CA ALA A 62 20.86 5.09 -1.04
C ALA A 62 21.69 4.42 0.08
N HIS A 63 21.29 4.62 1.32
CA HIS A 63 21.78 3.86 2.46
C HIS A 63 21.01 2.53 2.53
N VAL A 64 21.71 1.44 2.23
CA VAL A 64 21.16 0.07 2.21
C VAL A 64 21.61 -0.67 3.46
N GLU A 65 20.67 -1.04 4.31
CA GLU A 65 20.89 -1.80 5.54
C GLU A 65 19.68 -2.70 5.78
N TYR A 66 19.88 -3.91 6.29
CA TYR A 66 18.76 -4.75 6.75
C TYR A 66 18.52 -4.51 8.23
N LYS A 67 17.45 -3.79 8.54
CA LYS A 67 17.10 -3.43 9.92
C LYS A 67 15.58 -3.29 10.08
N PRO A 68 14.84 -4.39 9.94
CA PRO A 68 13.39 -4.34 10.14
C PRO A 68 13.09 -4.17 11.64
N VAL A 69 12.24 -3.18 11.95
CA VAL A 69 11.76 -2.91 13.31
C VAL A 69 10.26 -2.67 13.28
N LEU A 70 9.49 -3.51 13.98
CA LEU A 70 8.03 -3.36 14.02
C LEU A 70 7.63 -2.29 15.06
N ASP A 71 7.99 -1.04 14.82
CA ASP A 71 7.76 0.09 15.73
C ASP A 71 6.73 1.12 15.25
N GLY A 72 6.13 0.92 14.10
CA GLY A 72 5.18 1.86 13.48
C GLY A 72 5.78 2.67 12.34
N ASN A 73 7.09 2.60 12.08
CA ASN A 73 7.76 3.21 10.94
C ASN A 73 8.11 2.15 9.89
N ALA A 74 8.11 2.51 8.63
CA ALA A 74 8.55 1.59 7.59
C ALA A 74 10.07 1.53 7.56
N ASP A 75 10.62 0.34 7.80
CA ASP A 75 12.05 0.11 7.88
C ASP A 75 12.57 -0.82 6.77
N THR A 76 13.88 -0.78 6.58
CA THR A 76 14.56 -1.60 5.57
C THR A 76 14.48 -3.09 5.93
N GLY A 77 14.07 -3.90 4.96
CA GLY A 77 13.74 -5.32 5.17
C GLY A 77 12.26 -5.59 5.43
N GLU A 78 11.43 -4.55 5.49
CA GLU A 78 10.00 -4.71 5.60
C GLU A 78 9.31 -4.68 4.25
N VAL A 79 8.17 -5.35 4.17
CA VAL A 79 7.24 -5.27 3.04
C VAL A 79 6.06 -4.41 3.45
N VAL A 80 5.86 -3.33 2.69
CA VAL A 80 4.78 -2.37 2.88
C VAL A 80 3.89 -2.36 1.66
N TRP A 81 2.63 -1.92 1.83
CA TRP A 81 1.73 -1.67 0.71
C TRP A 81 1.73 -0.20 0.37
N THR A 82 1.87 0.12 -0.91
CA THR A 82 1.78 1.49 -1.41
C THR A 82 1.22 1.50 -2.82
N TRP A 83 0.73 2.67 -3.25
CA TRP A 83 0.33 2.90 -4.61
C TRP A 83 1.55 2.90 -5.53
N VAL A 84 1.54 2.03 -6.53
CA VAL A 84 2.59 1.94 -7.55
C VAL A 84 2.00 2.35 -8.89
N PRO A 85 2.39 3.52 -9.44
CA PRO A 85 1.91 3.99 -10.73
C PRO A 85 2.40 3.07 -11.86
N TRP A 86 1.66 3.00 -12.95
CA TRP A 86 2.11 2.28 -14.15
C TRP A 86 3.18 3.08 -14.88
N GLU A 87 4.05 2.40 -15.60
CA GLU A 87 5.12 3.05 -16.35
C GLU A 87 4.58 3.81 -17.56
N GLU A 88 3.59 3.22 -18.23
CA GLU A 88 2.96 3.77 -19.42
C GLU A 88 2.06 4.97 -19.13
N ASP A 89 1.44 4.98 -17.96
CA ASP A 89 0.53 6.05 -17.52
C ASP A 89 0.62 6.26 -16.01
N PRO A 90 1.45 7.19 -15.54
CA PRO A 90 1.62 7.46 -14.12
C PRO A 90 0.37 7.96 -13.38
N SER A 91 -0.66 8.41 -14.13
CA SER A 91 -1.96 8.75 -13.54
C SER A 91 -2.75 7.52 -13.10
N GLN A 92 -2.40 6.37 -13.61
CA GLN A 92 -2.94 5.07 -13.23
C GLN A 92 -1.93 4.27 -12.42
N GLY A 93 -2.41 3.27 -11.71
CA GLY A 93 -1.56 2.42 -10.91
C GLY A 93 -2.39 1.47 -10.07
N LYS A 94 -1.76 0.82 -9.15
CA LYS A 94 -2.45 0.01 -8.15
C LYS A 94 -1.64 -0.16 -6.88
N ASP A 95 -2.30 -0.43 -5.79
CA ASP A 95 -1.66 -0.88 -4.57
C ASP A 95 -0.89 -2.18 -4.80
N ARG A 96 0.37 -2.19 -4.37
CA ARG A 96 1.24 -3.36 -4.45
C ARG A 96 2.07 -3.50 -3.18
N PRO A 97 2.45 -4.72 -2.82
CA PRO A 97 3.49 -4.89 -1.83
C PRO A 97 4.84 -4.46 -2.42
N VAL A 98 5.60 -3.74 -1.61
CA VAL A 98 6.91 -3.19 -1.94
C VAL A 98 7.87 -3.54 -0.80
N VAL A 99 8.99 -4.16 -1.10
CA VAL A 99 10.04 -4.40 -0.11
C VAL A 99 10.92 -3.17 -0.02
N ILE A 100 11.12 -2.66 1.19
CA ILE A 100 12.02 -1.53 1.44
C ILE A 100 13.44 -2.04 1.55
N VAL A 101 14.30 -1.58 0.66
CA VAL A 101 15.71 -2.02 0.57
C VAL A 101 16.70 -0.97 1.06
N GLY A 102 16.27 0.28 1.21
CA GLY A 102 17.15 1.36 1.65
C GLY A 102 16.40 2.67 1.89
N ARG A 103 17.19 3.71 2.15
CA ARG A 103 16.72 5.11 2.28
C ARG A 103 17.62 6.04 1.48
N ARG A 104 17.02 7.10 0.92
CA ARG A 104 17.71 8.22 0.29
C ARG A 104 17.16 9.51 0.87
N GLY A 105 17.90 10.14 1.77
CA GLY A 105 17.35 11.23 2.59
C GLY A 105 16.14 10.73 3.39
N ASP A 106 15.03 11.43 3.28
CA ASP A 106 13.77 11.09 3.98
C ASP A 106 12.92 10.06 3.21
N MET A 107 13.27 9.73 1.97
CA MET A 107 12.53 8.81 1.14
C MET A 107 12.96 7.35 1.37
N LEU A 108 12.00 6.46 1.29
CA LEU A 108 12.22 5.02 1.27
C LEU A 108 12.57 4.57 -0.15
N ILE A 109 13.53 3.67 -0.28
CA ILE A 109 13.85 3.02 -1.54
C ILE A 109 13.24 1.64 -1.53
N GLY A 110 12.35 1.38 -2.48
CA GLY A 110 11.55 0.18 -2.53
C GLY A 110 11.60 -0.56 -3.86
N VAL A 111 11.40 -1.87 -3.79
CA VAL A 111 11.29 -2.75 -4.95
C VAL A 111 9.91 -3.39 -4.96
N PRO A 112 9.10 -3.21 -6.03
CA PRO A 112 7.76 -3.77 -6.07
C PRO A 112 7.77 -5.29 -6.16
N LEU A 113 6.82 -5.93 -5.48
CA LEU A 113 6.60 -7.35 -5.58
C LEU A 113 5.46 -7.68 -6.54
N THR A 114 5.54 -8.84 -7.17
CA THR A 114 4.49 -9.39 -8.03
C THR A 114 4.34 -10.88 -7.75
N SER A 115 3.13 -11.41 -7.87
CA SER A 115 2.89 -12.86 -7.89
C SER A 115 3.00 -13.47 -9.29
N LYS A 116 3.22 -12.62 -10.31
CA LYS A 116 3.35 -13.06 -11.70
C LYS A 116 4.81 -13.24 -12.06
N ARG A 117 5.22 -14.50 -12.30
CA ARG A 117 6.55 -14.79 -12.84
C ARG A 117 6.64 -14.32 -14.29
N SER A 118 7.77 -13.74 -14.64
CA SER A 118 8.13 -13.37 -16.01
C SER A 118 9.54 -13.87 -16.30
N ASP A 119 9.72 -14.47 -17.46
CA ASP A 119 11.04 -14.89 -17.92
C ASP A 119 11.72 -13.77 -18.74
N ASN A 120 10.98 -12.71 -19.06
CA ASN A 120 11.47 -11.56 -19.84
C ASN A 120 11.86 -10.36 -18.96
N GLU A 121 11.52 -10.38 -17.67
CA GLU A 121 11.84 -9.33 -16.72
C GLU A 121 12.80 -9.85 -15.64
N PRO A 122 13.79 -9.06 -15.23
CA PRO A 122 14.67 -9.45 -14.14
C PRO A 122 13.90 -9.51 -12.83
N GLN A 123 13.80 -10.67 -12.24
CA GLN A 123 13.06 -10.93 -11.02
C GLN A 123 13.86 -11.81 -10.06
N VAL A 124 13.73 -11.55 -8.76
CA VAL A 124 14.24 -12.41 -7.68
C VAL A 124 13.05 -13.04 -6.95
N PRO A 125 12.97 -14.38 -6.84
CA PRO A 125 11.94 -15.02 -6.05
C PRO A 125 12.14 -14.71 -4.56
N VAL A 126 11.08 -14.31 -3.88
CA VAL A 126 11.12 -13.98 -2.43
C VAL A 126 10.18 -14.87 -1.61
N GLY A 127 9.63 -15.92 -2.24
CA GLY A 127 8.76 -16.85 -1.57
C GLY A 127 7.38 -16.29 -1.24
N THR A 128 6.76 -16.86 -0.23
CA THR A 128 5.43 -16.48 0.25
C THR A 128 5.53 -15.73 1.58
N GLY A 129 4.57 -14.86 1.85
CA GLY A 129 4.56 -14.12 3.11
C GLY A 129 3.21 -13.44 3.39
N PRO A 130 3.07 -12.80 4.56
CA PRO A 130 1.81 -12.16 4.97
C PRO A 130 1.32 -11.07 4.02
N TRP A 131 2.18 -10.57 3.14
CA TRP A 131 1.83 -9.59 2.10
C TRP A 131 0.96 -10.16 0.97
N ASP A 132 0.82 -11.47 0.85
CA ASP A 132 -0.11 -12.11 -0.10
C ASP A 132 -1.04 -13.05 0.64
N ARG A 133 -2.31 -12.67 0.78
CA ARG A 133 -3.35 -13.47 1.48
C ARG A 133 -3.64 -14.81 0.81
N GLU A 134 -3.35 -14.93 -0.49
CA GLU A 134 -3.52 -16.18 -1.23
C GLU A 134 -2.29 -17.11 -1.10
N GLY A 135 -1.23 -16.66 -0.42
CA GLY A 135 -0.02 -17.45 -0.19
C GLY A 135 0.75 -17.79 -1.46
N ARG A 136 0.61 -16.99 -2.51
CA ARG A 136 1.34 -17.19 -3.77
C ARG A 136 2.80 -16.79 -3.61
N THR A 137 3.68 -17.47 -4.37
CA THR A 137 5.06 -17.03 -4.48
C THR A 137 5.12 -15.63 -5.07
N SER A 138 5.89 -14.77 -4.42
CA SER A 138 6.16 -13.41 -4.86
C SER A 138 7.56 -13.30 -5.46
N TYR A 139 7.71 -12.35 -6.37
CA TYR A 139 8.95 -12.04 -7.08
C TYR A 139 9.22 -10.54 -6.96
N ALA A 140 10.43 -10.15 -6.59
CA ALA A 140 10.87 -8.76 -6.59
C ALA A 140 11.21 -8.34 -8.03
N LYS A 141 10.58 -7.27 -8.53
CA LYS A 141 10.83 -6.71 -9.87
C LYS A 141 12.04 -5.80 -9.82
N LEU A 142 13.16 -6.25 -10.39
CA LEU A 142 14.42 -5.51 -10.35
C LEU A 142 14.52 -4.41 -11.42
N ASP A 143 13.66 -4.43 -12.41
CA ASP A 143 13.58 -3.43 -13.48
C ASP A 143 13.12 -2.06 -12.96
N ARG A 144 12.62 -2.00 -11.73
CA ARG A 144 12.02 -0.80 -11.18
C ARG A 144 12.36 -0.59 -9.71
N ILE A 145 12.99 0.54 -9.42
CA ILE A 145 13.18 1.05 -8.06
C ILE A 145 12.22 2.23 -7.84
N LEU A 146 11.60 2.27 -6.68
CA LEU A 146 10.66 3.30 -6.28
C LEU A 146 11.25 4.16 -5.16
N GLU A 147 11.07 5.46 -5.25
CA GLU A 147 11.17 6.35 -4.11
C GLU A 147 9.77 6.53 -3.51
N VAL A 148 9.63 6.17 -2.26
CA VAL A 148 8.33 6.14 -1.57
C VAL A 148 8.38 7.06 -0.35
N ASP A 149 7.44 7.98 -0.28
CA ASP A 149 7.23 8.79 0.91
C ASP A 149 6.76 7.89 2.06
N PRO A 150 7.42 7.90 3.22
CA PRO A 150 7.01 7.11 4.38
C PRO A 150 5.55 7.34 4.80
N SER A 151 5.02 8.55 4.57
CA SER A 151 3.61 8.89 4.88
C SER A 151 2.59 8.23 3.95
N GLN A 152 3.01 7.75 2.78
CA GLN A 152 2.17 7.12 1.77
C GLN A 152 2.10 5.60 1.88
N VAL A 153 2.81 5.01 2.83
CA VAL A 153 2.85 3.55 3.00
C VAL A 153 1.80 3.08 3.99
N ARG A 154 1.19 1.94 3.67
CA ARG A 154 0.40 1.15 4.63
C ARG A 154 1.26 0.00 5.11
N ARG A 155 1.49 -0.05 6.41
CA ARG A 155 2.23 -1.16 7.02
C ARG A 155 1.28 -2.31 7.33
N GLU A 156 1.66 -3.48 6.87
CA GLU A 156 1.00 -4.73 7.26
C GLU A 156 1.88 -5.60 8.18
N GLY A 157 2.99 -5.02 8.68
CA GLY A 157 3.87 -5.67 9.65
C GLY A 157 4.62 -6.89 9.10
N ALA A 158 4.84 -6.95 7.81
CA ALA A 158 5.52 -8.07 7.17
C ALA A 158 7.02 -7.81 7.07
N ILE A 159 7.83 -8.77 7.50
CA ILE A 159 9.28 -8.73 7.37
C ILE A 159 9.70 -9.72 6.31
N LEU A 160 10.52 -9.26 5.35
CA LEU A 160 11.18 -10.14 4.40
C LEU A 160 12.37 -10.83 5.07
N GLY A 161 12.52 -12.12 4.84
CA GLY A 161 13.67 -12.86 5.37
C GLY A 161 15.00 -12.27 4.87
N ARG A 162 16.02 -12.22 5.76
CA ARG A 162 17.34 -11.64 5.49
C ARG A 162 17.98 -12.18 4.20
N GLY A 163 17.88 -13.48 3.94
CA GLY A 163 18.45 -14.11 2.74
C GLY A 163 17.88 -13.54 1.45
N HIS A 164 16.54 -13.42 1.36
CA HIS A 164 15.89 -12.82 0.20
C HIS A 164 16.20 -11.33 0.03
N PHE A 165 16.33 -10.60 1.14
CA PHE A 165 16.79 -9.21 1.11
C PHE A 165 18.18 -9.09 0.49
N ASP A 166 19.12 -9.90 0.96
CA ASP A 166 20.50 -9.90 0.47
C ASP A 166 20.58 -10.29 -1.02
N GLU A 167 19.74 -11.24 -1.48
CA GLU A 167 19.61 -11.62 -2.89
C GLU A 167 19.10 -10.46 -3.76
N ILE A 168 18.07 -9.74 -3.32
CA ILE A 168 17.56 -8.56 -4.04
C ILE A 168 18.65 -7.50 -4.15
N VAL A 169 19.28 -7.14 -3.04
CA VAL A 169 20.32 -6.11 -3.02
C VAL A 169 21.52 -6.50 -3.88
N ALA A 170 21.96 -7.76 -3.82
CA ALA A 170 23.05 -8.27 -4.67
C ALA A 170 22.69 -8.18 -6.17
N ALA A 171 21.47 -8.56 -6.53
CA ALA A 171 21.00 -8.50 -7.92
C ALA A 171 20.87 -7.07 -8.44
N LEU A 172 20.41 -6.13 -7.59
CA LEU A 172 20.33 -4.71 -7.95
C LEU A 172 21.72 -4.07 -8.17
N ARG A 173 22.73 -4.47 -7.41
CA ARG A 173 24.11 -3.96 -7.53
C ARG A 173 24.86 -4.48 -8.77
N GLN A 174 24.36 -5.53 -9.40
CA GLN A 174 24.97 -6.12 -10.61
C GLN A 174 24.40 -5.54 -11.91
N ARG A 175 23.47 -4.62 -11.81
CA ARG A 175 22.83 -3.96 -12.96
C ARG A 175 23.44 -2.60 -13.23
#